data_89c884dc6d8f2616c331ff03f54d8a2a
#
_entry.id   89c884dc6d8f2616c331ff03f54d8a2a
#
_cell.length_a   1.000
_cell.length_b   1.000
_cell.length_c   1.000
_cell.angle_alpha   90.00
_cell.angle_beta   90.00
_cell.angle_gamma   90.00
#
_symmetry.space_group_name_H-M   'P 1'
#
loop_
_entity.id
_entity.type
_entity.pdbx_description
1 polymer ?
#
loop_
_entity_poly.entity_id
_entity_poly.type
_entity_poly.pdbx_seq_one_letter_code
_entity_poly.pdbx_strand_id
1 'polypeptide(L)'
;NIAEGLNLHKAIAKEDASLYFSKNKEHLSLSMIKELDKERVVNLIRWWLNINKQMMPSKRTMNELYNQIKIVKRDSQINIHISSKMSVRAYNDFLWLVKIKKDKHNYDLIWKGEDEFELPGSSKLLFKPSLGQGISLEKVGSSVLRIQNRMGGERFKPKRNQPTRTLKYLLQKMNMPPWERAILPIIYSEDTLVAVPNYGIHHEFVADEDKIGLTIEWVNYESKI
;
A
#
# COMPACT_ATOMS: atom_id res chain seq x y z
N ASN A 1 1.77 42.86 -3.32
CA ASN A 1 0.39 42.47 -3.00
C ASN A 1 0.35 41.01 -2.53
N ILE A 2 -0.39 40.72 -1.43
CA ILE A 2 -0.44 39.38 -0.82
C ILE A 2 -0.99 38.33 -1.82
N ALA A 3 -1.96 38.71 -2.63
CA ALA A 3 -2.56 37.81 -3.64
C ALA A 3 -1.56 37.42 -4.75
N GLU A 4 -0.75 38.33 -5.19
CA GLU A 4 0.31 38.07 -6.19
C GLU A 4 1.39 37.16 -5.63
N GLY A 5 1.79 37.38 -4.36
CA GLY A 5 2.72 36.49 -3.66
C GLY A 5 2.20 35.07 -3.55
N LEU A 6 0.92 34.89 -3.19
CA LEU A 6 0.27 33.58 -3.13
C LEU A 6 0.20 32.87 -4.49
N ASN A 7 -0.06 33.61 -5.56
CA ASN A 7 -0.09 33.08 -6.92
C ASN A 7 1.32 32.63 -7.38
N LEU A 8 2.35 33.41 -7.07
CA LEU A 8 3.73 33.06 -7.36
C LEU A 8 4.14 31.79 -6.62
N HIS A 9 3.84 31.67 -5.33
CA HIS A 9 4.11 30.47 -4.55
C HIS A 9 3.43 29.22 -5.14
N LYS A 10 2.18 29.35 -5.59
CA LYS A 10 1.44 28.25 -6.26
C LYS A 10 2.08 27.87 -7.59
N ALA A 11 2.51 28.84 -8.39
CA ALA A 11 3.17 28.62 -9.68
C ALA A 11 4.49 27.86 -9.49
N ILE A 12 5.34 28.32 -8.58
CA ILE A 12 6.61 27.65 -8.24
C ILE A 12 6.37 26.23 -7.74
N ALA A 13 5.41 26.03 -6.84
CA ALA A 13 5.09 24.69 -6.34
C ALA A 13 4.58 23.74 -7.43
N LYS A 14 3.83 24.25 -8.40
CA LYS A 14 3.35 23.45 -9.54
C LYS A 14 4.49 23.08 -10.49
N GLU A 15 5.44 23.97 -10.71
CA GLU A 15 6.64 23.71 -11.49
C GLU A 15 7.52 22.66 -10.79
N ASP A 16 7.82 22.85 -9.52
CA ASP A 16 8.53 21.86 -8.71
C ASP A 16 7.83 20.50 -8.71
N ALA A 17 6.51 20.49 -8.58
CA ALA A 17 5.74 19.27 -8.62
C ALA A 17 5.91 18.47 -9.92
N SER A 18 6.07 19.14 -11.06
CA SER A 18 6.31 18.47 -12.34
C SER A 18 7.62 17.69 -12.38
N LEU A 19 8.61 18.11 -11.58
CA LEU A 19 9.95 17.53 -11.52
C LEU A 19 10.07 16.48 -10.41
N TYR A 20 9.48 16.72 -9.24
CA TYR A 20 9.75 15.99 -8.00
C TYR A 20 8.72 14.94 -7.62
N PHE A 21 7.67 14.75 -8.45
CA PHE A 21 6.67 13.71 -8.23
C PHE A 21 7.05 12.38 -8.90
N SER A 22 6.53 11.28 -8.36
CA SER A 22 6.50 9.99 -9.04
C SER A 22 5.76 10.10 -10.39
N LYS A 23 5.98 9.13 -11.28
CA LYS A 23 5.28 9.08 -12.58
C LYS A 23 3.76 9.22 -12.47
N ASN A 24 3.17 8.71 -11.40
CA ASN A 24 1.74 8.78 -11.12
C ASN A 24 1.31 10.06 -10.39
N LYS A 25 2.25 10.97 -10.09
CA LYS A 25 2.01 12.23 -9.34
C LYS A 25 1.40 12.06 -7.94
N GLU A 26 1.53 10.88 -7.34
CA GLU A 26 0.96 10.58 -6.02
C GLU A 26 1.98 10.78 -4.89
N HIS A 27 3.26 10.61 -5.17
CA HIS A 27 4.32 10.60 -4.18
C HIS A 27 5.45 11.55 -4.55
N LEU A 28 6.01 12.24 -3.54
CA LEU A 28 7.18 13.12 -3.71
C LEU A 28 8.48 12.31 -3.59
N SER A 29 9.38 12.46 -4.54
CA SER A 29 10.72 11.84 -4.48
C SER A 29 11.56 12.50 -3.38
N LEU A 30 11.96 11.67 -2.41
CA LEU A 30 12.70 12.13 -1.22
C LEU A 30 14.11 12.59 -1.57
N SER A 31 14.82 11.83 -2.41
CA SER A 31 16.19 12.18 -2.85
C SER A 31 16.21 13.50 -3.61
N MET A 32 15.23 13.73 -4.46
CA MET A 32 15.16 14.94 -5.27
C MET A 32 14.80 16.18 -4.44
N ILE A 33 13.80 16.09 -3.55
CA ILE A 33 13.38 17.26 -2.73
C ILE A 33 14.41 17.65 -1.68
N LYS A 34 15.34 16.76 -1.32
CA LYS A 34 16.46 17.09 -0.41
C LYS A 34 17.38 18.16 -0.96
N GLU A 35 17.51 18.27 -2.27
CA GLU A 35 18.39 19.25 -2.92
C GLU A 35 17.78 20.66 -2.92
N LEU A 36 16.47 20.79 -2.65
CA LEU A 36 15.80 22.09 -2.62
C LEU A 36 16.06 22.85 -1.33
N ASP A 37 16.01 24.19 -1.42
CA ASP A 37 16.02 25.07 -0.26
C ASP A 37 14.77 24.84 0.61
N LYS A 38 14.87 25.26 1.88
CA LYS A 38 13.80 25.05 2.88
C LYS A 38 12.45 25.59 2.42
N GLU A 39 12.46 26.79 1.88
CA GLU A 39 11.27 27.50 1.44
C GLU A 39 10.57 26.74 0.31
N ARG A 40 11.33 26.22 -0.65
CA ARG A 40 10.81 25.42 -1.77
C ARG A 40 10.27 24.09 -1.30
N VAL A 41 11.00 23.36 -0.42
CA VAL A 41 10.52 22.10 0.15
C VAL A 41 9.19 22.30 0.89
N VAL A 42 9.12 23.32 1.76
CA VAL A 42 7.90 23.62 2.53
C VAL A 42 6.75 24.02 1.61
N ASN A 43 7.01 24.82 0.59
CA ASN A 43 6.03 25.24 -0.40
C ASN A 43 5.48 24.04 -1.20
N LEU A 44 6.36 23.16 -1.65
CA LEU A 44 6.00 21.95 -2.40
C LEU A 44 5.17 20.98 -1.54
N ILE A 45 5.56 20.77 -0.27
CA ILE A 45 4.78 19.94 0.66
C ILE A 45 3.38 20.53 0.89
N ARG A 46 3.26 21.83 1.08
CA ARG A 46 1.96 22.51 1.23
C ARG A 46 1.09 22.32 0.00
N TRP A 47 1.67 22.47 -1.18
CA TRP A 47 0.97 22.24 -2.43
C TRP A 47 0.49 20.78 -2.53
N TRP A 48 1.35 19.81 -2.24
CA TRP A 48 1.04 18.40 -2.23
C TRP A 48 -0.09 18.04 -1.26
N LEU A 49 -0.05 18.56 -0.04
CA LEU A 49 -1.13 18.39 0.94
C LEU A 49 -2.45 19.00 0.43
N ASN A 50 -2.39 20.17 -0.19
CA ASN A 50 -3.57 20.86 -0.70
C ASN A 50 -4.26 20.10 -1.84
N ILE A 51 -3.51 19.61 -2.82
CA ILE A 51 -4.10 18.82 -3.94
C ILE A 51 -4.72 17.51 -3.45
N ASN A 52 -4.18 16.95 -2.36
CA ASN A 52 -4.73 15.77 -1.68
C ASN A 52 -5.82 16.13 -0.65
N LYS A 53 -6.32 17.37 -0.65
CA LYS A 53 -7.38 17.85 0.24
C LYS A 53 -7.08 17.63 1.73
N GLN A 54 -5.83 17.71 2.12
CA GLN A 54 -5.41 17.57 3.50
C GLN A 54 -5.38 18.91 4.21
N MET A 55 -5.70 18.90 5.51
CA MET A 55 -5.53 20.08 6.35
C MET A 55 -4.04 20.44 6.48
N MET A 56 -3.74 21.75 6.46
CA MET A 56 -2.38 22.21 6.68
C MET A 56 -1.94 21.94 8.12
N PRO A 57 -0.82 21.23 8.32
CA PRO A 57 -0.30 20.99 9.65
C PRO A 57 0.25 22.28 10.27
N SER A 58 0.48 22.25 11.58
CA SER A 58 1.08 23.39 12.30
C SER A 58 2.48 23.72 11.75
N LYS A 59 2.94 24.95 11.97
CA LYS A 59 4.31 25.38 11.63
C LYS A 59 5.36 24.46 12.27
N ARG A 60 5.11 24.00 13.50
CA ARG A 60 5.99 23.06 14.23
C ARG A 60 6.08 21.72 13.48
N THR A 61 4.96 21.13 13.14
CA THR A 61 4.90 19.85 12.40
C THR A 61 5.53 19.96 11.02
N MET A 62 5.35 21.09 10.33
CA MET A 62 5.98 21.34 9.03
C MET A 62 7.50 21.45 9.14
N ASN A 63 8.02 22.14 10.16
CA ASN A 63 9.46 22.21 10.43
C ASN A 63 10.05 20.85 10.80
N GLU A 64 9.34 20.06 11.59
CA GLU A 64 9.74 18.70 11.94
C GLU A 64 9.86 17.82 10.69
N LEU A 65 8.83 17.86 9.81
CA LEU A 65 8.83 17.13 8.55
C LEU A 65 10.01 17.54 7.67
N TYR A 66 10.25 18.84 7.51
CA TYR A 66 11.42 19.34 6.78
C TYR A 66 12.74 18.81 7.36
N ASN A 67 12.91 18.90 8.66
CA ASN A 67 14.14 18.44 9.33
C ASN A 67 14.35 16.94 9.11
N GLN A 68 13.29 16.13 9.26
CA GLN A 68 13.40 14.69 9.01
C GLN A 68 13.73 14.39 7.55
N ILE A 69 13.14 15.10 6.59
CA ILE A 69 13.48 14.96 5.16
C ILE A 69 14.97 15.20 4.93
N LYS A 70 15.54 16.24 5.54
CA LYS A 70 16.96 16.59 5.33
C LYS A 70 17.94 15.57 5.92
N ILE A 71 17.62 14.97 7.07
CA ILE A 71 18.52 14.06 7.77
C ILE A 71 18.27 12.58 7.45
N VAL A 72 17.11 12.23 6.87
CA VAL A 72 16.73 10.84 6.63
C VAL A 72 17.75 10.17 5.72
N LYS A 73 18.20 8.96 6.11
CA LYS A 73 19.00 8.07 5.29
C LYS A 73 18.09 7.11 4.54
N ARG A 74 18.64 6.41 3.54
CA ARG A 74 17.87 5.51 2.65
C ARG A 74 17.01 4.47 3.39
N ASP A 75 17.48 4.00 4.55
CA ASP A 75 16.81 2.97 5.36
C ASP A 75 16.06 3.53 6.56
N SER A 76 16.05 4.85 6.74
CA SER A 76 15.37 5.49 7.87
C SER A 76 13.90 5.71 7.57
N GLN A 77 13.07 5.63 8.62
CA GLN A 77 11.62 5.82 8.49
C GLN A 77 11.22 7.23 8.91
N ILE A 78 10.54 7.94 8.00
CA ILE A 78 9.74 9.12 8.37
C ILE A 78 8.34 8.62 8.73
N ASN A 79 7.79 9.08 9.86
CA ASN A 79 6.41 8.83 10.24
C ASN A 79 5.91 10.02 11.07
N ILE A 80 5.41 11.04 10.41
CA ILE A 80 4.94 12.27 11.04
C ILE A 80 3.43 12.38 10.89
N HIS A 81 2.74 12.50 12.01
CA HIS A 81 1.30 12.75 12.03
C HIS A 81 1.02 14.21 11.65
N ILE A 82 0.36 14.42 10.54
CA ILE A 82 -0.07 15.75 10.09
C ILE A 82 -1.47 16.11 10.58
N SER A 83 -2.24 15.10 10.98
CA SER A 83 -3.54 15.24 11.65
C SER A 83 -3.83 13.98 12.47
N SER A 84 -4.97 13.93 13.16
CA SER A 84 -5.45 12.72 13.87
C SER A 84 -5.73 11.53 12.94
N LYS A 85 -5.88 11.77 11.65
CA LYS A 85 -6.25 10.74 10.65
C LYS A 85 -5.18 10.47 9.60
N MET A 86 -4.16 11.33 9.48
CA MET A 86 -3.18 11.27 8.41
C MET A 86 -1.76 11.41 8.91
N SER A 87 -0.86 10.64 8.32
CA SER A 87 0.59 10.75 8.52
C SER A 87 1.33 10.85 7.18
N VAL A 88 2.47 11.53 7.21
CA VAL A 88 3.46 11.48 6.13
C VAL A 88 4.47 10.42 6.50
N ARG A 89 4.70 9.48 5.60
CA ARG A 89 5.68 8.40 5.79
C ARG A 89 6.65 8.34 4.62
N ALA A 90 7.87 7.88 4.90
CA ALA A 90 8.86 7.61 3.86
C ALA A 90 8.95 6.11 3.57
N TYR A 91 8.96 5.75 2.30
CA TYR A 91 9.25 4.40 1.85
C TYR A 91 9.79 4.41 0.43
N ASN A 92 10.89 3.68 0.21
CA ASN A 92 11.49 3.46 -1.10
C ASN A 92 11.75 4.75 -1.90
N ASP A 93 12.38 5.73 -1.25
CA ASP A 93 12.71 7.07 -1.77
C ASP A 93 11.50 7.98 -2.04
N PHE A 94 10.33 7.66 -1.53
CA PHE A 94 9.14 8.49 -1.69
C PHE A 94 8.49 8.87 -0.36
N LEU A 95 7.89 10.06 -0.32
CA LEU A 95 6.96 10.45 0.72
C LEU A 95 5.54 10.04 0.33
N TRP A 96 4.85 9.45 1.29
CA TRP A 96 3.50 8.90 1.17
C TRP A 96 2.56 9.58 2.15
N LEU A 97 1.34 9.88 1.71
CA LEU A 97 0.23 10.19 2.62
C LEU A 97 -0.43 8.88 3.03
N VAL A 98 -0.49 8.64 4.33
CA VAL A 98 -0.99 7.38 4.88
C VAL A 98 -2.05 7.64 5.92
N LYS A 99 -3.24 7.06 5.75
CA LYS A 99 -4.30 7.11 6.76
C LYS A 99 -3.86 6.38 8.03
N ILE A 100 -4.05 7.02 9.18
CA ILE A 100 -3.80 6.42 10.48
C ILE A 100 -4.99 5.54 10.82
N LYS A 101 -4.77 4.24 10.84
CA LYS A 101 -5.79 3.28 11.31
C LYS A 101 -5.71 3.17 12.83
N LYS A 102 -6.84 3.39 13.50
CA LYS A 102 -6.92 3.29 14.96
C LYS A 102 -6.91 1.86 15.45
N ASP A 103 -7.42 0.92 14.66
CA ASP A 103 -7.55 -0.48 15.06
C ASP A 103 -6.97 -1.42 13.99
N LYS A 104 -6.08 -2.31 14.43
CA LYS A 104 -5.79 -3.55 13.70
C LYS A 104 -6.91 -4.53 14.08
N HIS A 105 -7.93 -4.64 13.25
CA HIS A 105 -8.86 -5.74 13.42
C HIS A 105 -8.18 -7.02 12.93
N ASN A 106 -7.80 -7.88 13.88
CA ASN A 106 -7.49 -9.26 13.52
C ASN A 106 -8.81 -9.95 13.19
N TYR A 107 -8.88 -10.55 12.04
CA TYR A 107 -10.05 -11.29 11.59
C TYR A 107 -9.64 -12.65 11.03
N ASP A 108 -10.57 -13.57 11.12
CA ASP A 108 -10.49 -14.91 10.58
C ASP A 108 -11.88 -15.29 10.10
N LEU A 109 -12.10 -15.12 8.81
CA LEU A 109 -13.41 -15.20 8.18
C LEU A 109 -13.46 -16.39 7.23
N ILE A 110 -14.60 -17.04 7.12
CA ILE A 110 -14.81 -18.18 6.22
C ILE A 110 -15.50 -17.66 4.95
N TRP A 111 -14.88 -17.92 3.81
CA TRP A 111 -15.50 -17.70 2.50
C TRP A 111 -16.49 -18.81 2.19
N LYS A 112 -17.70 -18.45 1.75
CA LYS A 112 -18.83 -19.37 1.51
C LYS A 112 -19.21 -19.43 0.03
N GLY A 113 -18.38 -18.89 -0.87
CA GLY A 113 -18.65 -18.87 -2.31
C GLY A 113 -19.13 -17.52 -2.86
N GLU A 114 -19.03 -16.45 -2.07
CA GLU A 114 -19.40 -15.09 -2.49
C GLU A 114 -18.47 -14.57 -3.59
N ASP A 115 -19.03 -13.93 -4.63
CA ASP A 115 -18.25 -13.23 -5.66
C ASP A 115 -17.58 -11.96 -5.11
N GLU A 116 -18.23 -11.30 -4.16
CA GLU A 116 -17.71 -10.14 -3.42
C GLU A 116 -17.74 -10.41 -1.93
N PHE A 117 -16.63 -10.26 -1.28
CA PHE A 117 -16.47 -10.53 0.15
C PHE A 117 -15.95 -9.28 0.88
N GLU A 118 -16.80 -8.67 1.70
CA GLU A 118 -16.44 -7.48 2.48
C GLU A 118 -15.47 -7.83 3.61
N LEU A 119 -14.45 -6.98 3.78
CA LEU A 119 -13.44 -7.12 4.81
C LEU A 119 -13.52 -5.96 5.81
N PRO A 120 -13.10 -6.16 7.06
CA PRO A 120 -12.91 -5.05 7.99
C PRO A 120 -11.99 -3.98 7.42
N GLY A 121 -12.32 -2.69 7.61
CA GLY A 121 -11.47 -1.57 7.23
C GLY A 121 -11.65 -1.10 5.79
N SER A 122 -12.89 -1.06 5.30
CA SER A 122 -13.25 -0.47 3.99
C SER A 122 -12.48 -1.10 2.82
N SER A 123 -12.42 -2.40 2.78
CA SER A 123 -11.84 -3.17 1.68
C SER A 123 -12.66 -4.41 1.39
N LYS A 124 -12.52 -4.93 0.17
CA LYS A 124 -13.19 -6.18 -0.22
C LYS A 124 -12.31 -7.07 -1.08
N LEU A 125 -12.66 -8.34 -1.14
CA LEU A 125 -12.14 -9.29 -2.11
C LEU A 125 -13.17 -9.51 -3.20
N LEU A 126 -12.70 -9.55 -4.44
CA LEU A 126 -13.47 -9.95 -5.60
C LEU A 126 -12.96 -11.31 -6.08
N PHE A 127 -13.86 -12.28 -6.12
CA PHE A 127 -13.57 -13.62 -6.64
C PHE A 127 -14.15 -13.72 -8.05
N LYS A 128 -13.30 -13.99 -9.04
CA LYS A 128 -13.72 -14.04 -10.44
C LYS A 128 -13.30 -15.37 -11.06
N PRO A 129 -14.23 -16.12 -11.66
CA PRO A 129 -13.88 -17.33 -12.42
C PRO A 129 -12.94 -16.98 -13.58
N SER A 130 -11.92 -17.82 -13.80
CA SER A 130 -10.97 -17.65 -14.89
C SER A 130 -10.43 -19.01 -15.34
N LEU A 131 -10.32 -19.21 -16.65
CA LEU A 131 -9.80 -20.44 -17.23
C LEU A 131 -8.27 -20.48 -17.06
N GLY A 132 -7.75 -21.60 -16.56
CA GLY A 132 -6.29 -21.83 -16.41
C GLY A 132 -5.62 -20.96 -15.37
N GLN A 133 -6.37 -20.24 -14.55
CA GLN A 133 -5.83 -19.28 -13.59
C GLN A 133 -6.65 -19.30 -12.28
N GLY A 134 -6.03 -18.82 -11.23
CA GLY A 134 -6.72 -18.70 -9.96
C GLY A 134 -6.60 -19.96 -9.08
N ILE A 135 -7.32 -19.96 -7.97
CA ILE A 135 -7.40 -21.10 -7.05
C ILE A 135 -8.25 -22.18 -7.68
N SER A 136 -7.74 -23.39 -7.78
CA SER A 136 -8.52 -24.59 -8.09
C SER A 136 -9.31 -25.04 -6.88
N LEU A 137 -10.63 -24.93 -6.93
CA LEU A 137 -11.50 -25.44 -5.88
C LEU A 137 -11.46 -26.98 -5.78
N GLU A 138 -11.17 -27.67 -6.90
CA GLU A 138 -10.93 -29.10 -6.92
C GLU A 138 -9.72 -29.49 -6.05
N LYS A 139 -8.61 -28.73 -6.14
CA LYS A 139 -7.38 -28.94 -5.35
C LYS A 139 -7.56 -28.52 -3.87
N VAL A 140 -8.46 -27.60 -3.58
CA VAL A 140 -8.86 -27.25 -2.20
C VAL A 140 -9.68 -28.40 -1.59
N GLY A 141 -10.48 -29.11 -2.41
CA GLY A 141 -11.29 -30.25 -1.98
C GLY A 141 -12.42 -29.85 -1.04
N SER A 142 -12.59 -30.59 0.05
CA SER A 142 -13.61 -30.34 1.08
C SER A 142 -13.22 -29.29 2.12
N SER A 143 -11.98 -28.79 2.07
CA SER A 143 -11.49 -27.79 3.02
C SER A 143 -12.11 -26.43 2.76
N VAL A 144 -12.33 -25.65 3.82
CA VAL A 144 -12.85 -24.29 3.70
C VAL A 144 -11.74 -23.29 3.45
N LEU A 145 -12.02 -22.27 2.64
CA LEU A 145 -11.12 -21.13 2.49
C LEU A 145 -11.36 -20.13 3.62
N ARG A 146 -10.29 -19.82 4.35
CA ARG A 146 -10.30 -18.85 5.46
C ARG A 146 -9.53 -17.60 5.05
N ILE A 147 -10.13 -16.45 5.29
CA ILE A 147 -9.55 -15.15 4.98
C ILE A 147 -9.09 -14.53 6.28
N GLN A 148 -7.79 -14.27 6.37
CA GLN A 148 -7.17 -13.69 7.56
C GLN A 148 -6.36 -12.45 7.17
N ASN A 149 -6.17 -11.54 8.12
CA ASN A 149 -5.12 -10.54 7.95
C ASN A 149 -3.76 -11.14 8.31
N ARG A 150 -2.74 -10.57 7.73
CA ARG A 150 -1.38 -11.02 7.89
C ARG A 150 -0.89 -10.90 9.34
N MET A 151 -0.34 -12.00 9.89
CA MET A 151 0.19 -12.08 11.26
C MET A 151 1.72 -11.94 11.32
N GLY A 152 2.42 -12.28 10.24
CA GLY A 152 3.88 -12.34 10.16
C GLY A 152 4.42 -13.77 10.24
N GLY A 153 5.58 -13.98 9.62
CA GLY A 153 6.20 -15.32 9.59
C GLY A 153 5.70 -16.24 8.48
N GLU A 154 4.68 -15.83 7.75
CA GLU A 154 4.09 -16.62 6.66
C GLU A 154 5.14 -16.96 5.61
N ARG A 155 5.07 -18.21 5.11
CA ARG A 155 5.89 -18.71 4.00
C ARG A 155 5.00 -18.96 2.79
N PHE A 156 5.54 -18.65 1.60
CA PHE A 156 4.77 -18.74 0.37
C PHE A 156 5.64 -19.23 -0.80
N LYS A 157 5.06 -20.06 -1.66
CA LYS A 157 5.72 -20.60 -2.84
C LYS A 157 4.82 -20.42 -4.07
N PRO A 158 4.93 -19.27 -4.78
CA PRO A 158 4.05 -18.98 -5.91
C PRO A 158 4.33 -19.83 -7.17
N LYS A 159 5.53 -20.40 -7.30
CA LYS A 159 5.93 -21.21 -8.47
C LYS A 159 6.65 -22.47 -8.04
N ARG A 160 6.37 -23.59 -8.72
CA ARG A 160 6.96 -24.91 -8.43
C ARG A 160 8.48 -24.89 -8.43
N ASN A 161 9.08 -24.17 -9.40
CA ASN A 161 10.53 -24.14 -9.61
C ASN A 161 11.23 -23.02 -8.81
N GLN A 162 10.55 -22.40 -7.84
CA GLN A 162 11.12 -21.39 -6.97
C GLN A 162 11.17 -21.90 -5.52
N PRO A 163 12.16 -21.46 -4.73
CA PRO A 163 12.21 -21.82 -3.32
C PRO A 163 11.08 -21.14 -2.55
N THR A 164 10.57 -21.80 -1.52
CA THR A 164 9.66 -21.18 -0.54
C THR A 164 10.37 -20.02 0.16
N ARG A 165 9.74 -18.88 0.19
CA ARG A 165 10.25 -17.65 0.83
C ARG A 165 9.30 -17.14 1.89
N THR A 166 9.78 -16.29 2.78
CA THR A 166 8.88 -15.56 3.67
C THR A 166 8.04 -14.59 2.84
N LEU A 167 6.75 -14.48 3.16
CA LEU A 167 5.86 -13.54 2.47
C LEU A 167 6.37 -12.10 2.62
N LYS A 168 6.96 -11.76 3.78
CA LYS A 168 7.63 -10.46 3.99
C LYS A 168 8.66 -10.14 2.91
N TYR A 169 9.55 -11.08 2.61
CA TYR A 169 10.58 -10.92 1.56
C TYR A 169 9.97 -10.69 0.19
N LEU A 170 8.96 -11.49 -0.18
CA LEU A 170 8.29 -11.41 -1.47
C LEU A 170 7.59 -10.05 -1.66
N LEU A 171 6.86 -9.59 -0.65
CA LEU A 171 6.17 -8.30 -0.67
C LEU A 171 7.14 -7.10 -0.65
N GLN A 172 8.30 -7.24 0.00
CA GLN A 172 9.36 -6.23 -0.07
C GLN A 172 9.94 -6.12 -1.48
N LYS A 173 10.16 -7.25 -2.15
CA LYS A 173 10.65 -7.28 -3.54
C LYS A 173 9.68 -6.61 -4.52
N MET A 174 8.40 -6.59 -4.20
CA MET A 174 7.36 -5.87 -4.96
C MET A 174 7.25 -4.38 -4.58
N ASN A 175 8.12 -3.88 -3.73
CA ASN A 175 8.07 -2.51 -3.20
C ASN A 175 6.76 -2.18 -2.46
N MET A 176 6.06 -3.17 -1.91
CA MET A 176 4.86 -2.92 -1.11
C MET A 176 5.24 -2.29 0.23
N PRO A 177 4.69 -1.14 0.61
CA PRO A 177 5.06 -0.47 1.85
C PRO A 177 4.60 -1.25 3.10
N PRO A 178 5.28 -1.06 4.26
CA PRO A 178 4.98 -1.81 5.49
C PRO A 178 3.52 -1.68 5.97
N TRP A 179 2.92 -0.51 5.83
CA TRP A 179 1.53 -0.25 6.23
C TRP A 179 0.50 -0.97 5.35
N GLU A 180 0.79 -1.18 4.08
CA GLU A 180 -0.06 -2.00 3.20
C GLU A 180 0.13 -3.48 3.50
N ARG A 181 1.40 -3.92 3.71
CA ARG A 181 1.68 -5.30 4.10
C ARG A 181 1.00 -5.71 5.41
N ALA A 182 0.78 -4.76 6.32
CA ALA A 182 0.19 -5.02 7.63
C ALA A 182 -1.33 -5.30 7.59
N ILE A 183 -1.99 -4.87 6.53
CA ILE A 183 -3.46 -5.01 6.35
C ILE A 183 -3.83 -5.93 5.20
N LEU A 184 -2.83 -6.52 4.53
CA LEU A 184 -3.02 -7.41 3.40
C LEU A 184 -3.83 -8.64 3.83
N PRO A 185 -4.98 -8.92 3.18
CA PRO A 185 -5.69 -10.18 3.39
C PRO A 185 -4.88 -11.34 2.79
N ILE A 186 -4.92 -12.47 3.45
CA ILE A 186 -4.32 -13.72 2.98
C ILE A 186 -5.32 -14.85 3.12
N ILE A 187 -5.23 -15.83 2.22
CA ILE A 187 -6.21 -16.90 2.13
C ILE A 187 -5.55 -18.23 2.45
N TYR A 188 -6.13 -18.91 3.42
CA TYR A 188 -5.72 -20.24 3.85
C TYR A 188 -6.74 -21.31 3.46
N SER A 189 -6.23 -22.50 3.22
CA SER A 189 -6.96 -23.75 3.31
C SER A 189 -6.29 -24.56 4.40
N GLU A 190 -7.00 -24.87 5.46
CA GLU A 190 -6.43 -25.40 6.70
C GLU A 190 -5.23 -24.54 7.18
N ASP A 191 -4.05 -25.13 7.31
CA ASP A 191 -2.82 -24.43 7.72
C ASP A 191 -1.97 -23.93 6.54
N THR A 192 -2.40 -24.18 5.30
CA THR A 192 -1.65 -23.82 4.10
C THR A 192 -2.07 -22.46 3.56
N LEU A 193 -1.12 -21.56 3.38
CA LEU A 193 -1.33 -20.27 2.70
C LEU A 193 -1.53 -20.52 1.21
N VAL A 194 -2.79 -20.49 0.77
CA VAL A 194 -3.23 -20.80 -0.61
C VAL A 194 -3.03 -19.62 -1.54
N ALA A 195 -3.41 -18.43 -1.11
CA ALA A 195 -3.34 -17.25 -1.97
C ALA A 195 -3.05 -15.97 -1.20
N VAL A 196 -2.39 -15.07 -1.91
CA VAL A 196 -2.18 -13.67 -1.53
C VAL A 196 -2.82 -12.84 -2.64
N PRO A 197 -3.96 -12.19 -2.40
CA PRO A 197 -4.66 -11.38 -3.39
C PRO A 197 -3.76 -10.33 -4.05
N ASN A 198 -3.95 -10.09 -5.33
CA ASN A 198 -3.12 -9.21 -6.18
C ASN A 198 -1.64 -9.63 -6.31
N TYR A 199 -1.22 -10.73 -5.65
CA TYR A 199 0.15 -11.22 -5.71
C TYR A 199 0.28 -12.57 -6.40
N GLY A 200 -0.49 -13.56 -5.95
CA GLY A 200 -0.40 -14.90 -6.54
C GLY A 200 -1.02 -16.00 -5.67
N ILE A 201 -0.95 -17.21 -6.22
CA ILE A 201 -1.50 -18.42 -5.65
C ILE A 201 -0.37 -19.40 -5.41
N HIS A 202 -0.44 -20.16 -4.33
CA HIS A 202 0.51 -21.24 -4.05
C HIS A 202 0.46 -22.28 -5.17
N HIS A 203 1.62 -22.67 -5.67
CA HIS A 203 1.70 -23.48 -6.90
C HIS A 203 0.92 -24.80 -6.89
N GLU A 204 0.65 -25.36 -5.72
CA GLU A 204 -0.13 -26.59 -5.58
C GLU A 204 -1.63 -26.38 -5.77
N PHE A 205 -2.10 -25.14 -5.58
CA PHE A 205 -3.52 -24.79 -5.66
C PHE A 205 -3.89 -24.02 -6.94
N VAL A 206 -2.96 -23.82 -7.84
CA VAL A 206 -3.23 -23.15 -9.13
C VAL A 206 -4.09 -24.07 -10.00
N ALA A 207 -5.12 -23.52 -10.63
CA ALA A 207 -5.96 -24.24 -11.60
C ALA A 207 -5.12 -24.68 -12.81
N ASP A 208 -5.41 -25.88 -13.31
CA ASP A 208 -4.79 -26.39 -14.54
C ASP A 208 -5.30 -25.61 -15.76
N GLU A 209 -4.57 -25.62 -16.87
CA GLU A 209 -4.81 -24.76 -18.03
C GLU A 209 -6.21 -24.92 -18.63
N ASP A 210 -6.79 -26.12 -18.55
CA ASP A 210 -8.13 -26.48 -19.05
C ASP A 210 -9.24 -26.38 -17.99
N LYS A 211 -8.90 -25.96 -16.75
CA LYS A 211 -9.84 -25.90 -15.62
C LYS A 211 -10.15 -24.46 -15.24
N ILE A 212 -11.35 -24.24 -14.74
CA ILE A 212 -11.73 -22.95 -14.16
C ILE A 212 -11.19 -22.86 -12.74
N GLY A 213 -10.50 -21.78 -12.45
CA GLY A 213 -10.11 -21.41 -11.10
C GLY A 213 -10.70 -20.05 -10.70
N LEU A 214 -10.45 -19.63 -9.46
CA LEU A 214 -10.88 -18.35 -8.92
C LEU A 214 -9.70 -17.40 -8.79
N THR A 215 -9.67 -16.35 -9.59
CA THR A 215 -8.77 -15.23 -9.38
C THR A 215 -9.30 -14.33 -8.28
N ILE A 216 -8.40 -13.71 -7.52
CA ILE A 216 -8.76 -12.92 -6.35
C ILE A 216 -8.13 -11.55 -6.45
N GLU A 217 -8.99 -10.54 -6.44
CA GLU A 217 -8.60 -9.14 -6.44
C GLU A 217 -8.92 -8.50 -5.08
N TRP A 218 -7.93 -7.90 -4.44
CA TRP A 218 -8.14 -7.08 -3.25
C TRP A 218 -8.33 -5.64 -3.64
N VAL A 219 -9.52 -5.11 -3.36
CA VAL A 219 -9.87 -3.71 -3.55
C VAL A 219 -9.83 -3.02 -2.21
N ASN A 220 -8.86 -2.15 -2.04
CA ASN A 220 -8.72 -1.33 -0.84
C ASN A 220 -9.07 0.13 -1.18
N TYR A 221 -10.25 0.56 -0.75
CA TYR A 221 -10.76 1.92 -1.02
C TYR A 221 -9.96 3.01 -0.30
N GLU A 222 -9.14 2.65 0.69
CA GLU A 222 -8.34 3.59 1.44
C GLU A 222 -6.93 3.80 0.87
N SER A 223 -6.47 2.94 -0.03
CA SER A 223 -5.16 3.08 -0.68
C SER A 223 -5.16 4.09 -1.83
N LYS A 224 -6.34 4.51 -2.29
CA LYS A 224 -6.51 5.56 -3.30
C LYS A 224 -6.87 6.85 -2.57
N ILE A 225 -5.88 7.70 -2.31
CA ILE A 225 -6.05 9.10 -1.89
C ILE A 225 -5.90 9.96 -3.12
#